data_dc427403f87266518ac1ca12a465cbb1
#
_entry.id   dc427403f87266518ac1ca12a465cbb1
#
_cell.length_a   1.000
_cell.length_b   1.000
_cell.length_c   1.000
_cell.angle_alpha   90.00
_cell.angle_beta   90.00
_cell.angle_gamma   90.00
#
_symmetry.space_group_name_H-M   'P 1'
#
loop_
_entity.id
_entity.type
_entity.pdbx_description
1 polymer ?
#
loop_
_entity_poly.entity_id
_entity_poly.type
_entity_poly.pdbx_seq_one_letter_code
_entity_poly.pdbx_strand_id
1 'polypeptide(L)'
;MRLKMYWCRFALPVGVGLALFVTVGRNAQPLPQQPSSAAVDVKIDNFTYSPVTVTVATGTTVKWTNRDDIPHTVVSEDKSTFKSKALDTDDSFSYTFTKPGTYTYFCSIHPKMTAKVVVQ
;
A
#
# COMPACT_ATOMS: atom_id res chain seq x y z
N MET A 1 34.75 -7.32 -77.03
CA MET A 1 33.31 -7.14 -76.84
C MET A 1 33.09 -5.89 -76.03
N ARG A 2 32.46 -4.89 -76.61
CA ARG A 2 32.28 -3.57 -75.99
C ARG A 2 30.90 -3.49 -75.38
N LEU A 3 30.79 -3.33 -74.01
CA LEU A 3 29.55 -2.97 -73.35
C LEU A 3 29.31 -1.49 -73.49
N LYS A 4 28.20 -1.11 -74.07
CA LYS A 4 27.70 0.26 -74.09
C LYS A 4 26.97 0.57 -72.80
N MET A 5 27.52 1.51 -72.02
CA MET A 5 26.79 2.15 -70.94
C MET A 5 25.78 3.15 -71.49
N TYR A 6 24.50 2.94 -71.18
CA TYR A 6 23.46 3.95 -71.40
C TYR A 6 23.24 4.72 -70.12
N TRP A 7 23.55 5.97 -70.12
CA TRP A 7 23.19 6.92 -69.09
C TRP A 7 21.75 7.40 -69.34
N CYS A 8 20.83 7.01 -68.49
CA CYS A 8 19.54 7.64 -68.42
C CYS A 8 19.57 8.72 -67.33
N ARG A 9 19.56 9.95 -67.78
CA ARG A 9 19.28 11.11 -66.94
C ARG A 9 17.78 11.18 -66.73
N PHE A 10 17.30 10.94 -65.55
CA PHE A 10 15.96 11.34 -65.15
C PHE A 10 16.04 12.54 -64.21
N ALA A 11 15.39 13.60 -64.63
CA ALA A 11 15.21 14.83 -63.88
C ALA A 11 14.22 14.61 -62.77
N LEU A 12 14.57 15.11 -61.59
CA LEU A 12 13.70 15.15 -60.41
C LEU A 12 12.68 16.29 -60.53
N PRO A 13 11.41 16.07 -60.27
CA PRO A 13 10.51 17.15 -59.94
C PRO A 13 10.64 17.50 -58.46
N VAL A 14 10.90 18.77 -58.16
CA VAL A 14 10.81 19.35 -56.82
C VAL A 14 9.35 19.37 -56.42
N GLY A 15 8.95 18.38 -55.62
CA GLY A 15 7.67 18.37 -54.94
C GLY A 15 7.81 18.94 -53.55
N VAL A 16 7.32 20.15 -53.33
CA VAL A 16 7.14 20.71 -51.97
C VAL A 16 6.01 19.92 -51.32
N GLY A 17 6.38 18.87 -50.60
CA GLY A 17 5.48 18.12 -49.76
C GLY A 17 5.40 18.77 -48.38
N LEU A 18 4.31 19.45 -48.11
CA LEU A 18 3.97 19.94 -46.76
C LEU A 18 3.72 18.72 -45.85
N ALA A 19 4.72 18.29 -45.11
CA ALA A 19 4.57 17.24 -44.14
C ALA A 19 3.79 17.77 -42.92
N LEU A 20 2.51 17.46 -42.87
CA LEU A 20 1.69 17.61 -41.68
C LEU A 20 2.20 16.61 -40.63
N PHE A 21 3.03 17.08 -39.71
CA PHE A 21 3.35 16.32 -38.48
C PHE A 21 2.07 16.28 -37.62
N VAL A 22 1.31 15.22 -37.74
CA VAL A 22 0.29 14.89 -36.75
C VAL A 22 1.05 14.41 -35.52
N THR A 23 1.27 15.30 -34.56
CA THR A 23 1.74 14.92 -33.21
C THR A 23 0.60 14.18 -32.53
N VAL A 24 0.63 12.87 -32.59
CA VAL A 24 -0.22 12.03 -31.72
C VAL A 24 0.25 12.26 -30.30
N GLY A 25 -0.39 13.21 -29.63
CA GLY A 25 -0.22 13.40 -28.20
C GLY A 25 -0.63 12.11 -27.50
N ARG A 26 0.35 11.37 -27.01
CA ARG A 26 0.08 10.27 -26.07
C ARG A 26 -0.44 10.91 -24.78
N ASN A 27 -1.76 10.95 -24.64
CA ASN A 27 -2.37 11.16 -23.34
C ASN A 27 -1.96 9.98 -22.48
N ALA A 28 -0.90 10.15 -21.72
CA ALA A 28 -0.57 9.26 -20.63
C ALA A 28 -1.68 9.45 -19.59
N GLN A 29 -2.64 8.56 -19.58
CA GLN A 29 -3.60 8.49 -18.48
C GLN A 29 -2.83 8.13 -17.22
N PRO A 30 -3.01 8.88 -16.11
CA PRO A 30 -2.47 8.47 -14.84
C PRO A 30 -3.04 7.09 -14.52
N LEU A 31 -2.17 6.13 -14.25
CA LEU A 31 -2.58 4.84 -13.70
C LEU A 31 -3.43 5.12 -12.47
N PRO A 32 -4.56 4.41 -12.24
CA PRO A 32 -5.29 4.54 -11.01
C PRO A 32 -4.33 4.25 -9.87
N GLN A 33 -3.98 5.28 -9.10
CA GLN A 33 -3.27 5.10 -7.85
C GLN A 33 -4.22 4.32 -6.95
N GLN A 34 -3.90 3.05 -6.78
CA GLN A 34 -4.48 2.24 -5.72
C GLN A 34 -4.22 3.00 -4.43
N PRO A 35 -5.24 3.31 -3.61
CA PRO A 35 -4.99 3.96 -2.35
C PRO A 35 -4.00 3.09 -1.59
N SER A 36 -2.80 3.61 -1.36
CA SER A 36 -1.90 3.01 -0.40
C SER A 36 -2.65 3.08 0.92
N SER A 37 -3.14 1.97 1.40
CA SER A 37 -3.74 1.91 2.72
C SER A 37 -2.61 2.20 3.71
N ALA A 38 -2.48 3.49 4.07
CA ALA A 38 -1.58 3.89 5.14
C ALA A 38 -1.95 3.06 6.37
N ALA A 39 -0.97 2.43 7.00
CA ALA A 39 -1.20 1.67 8.20
C ALA A 39 -1.81 2.60 9.27
N VAL A 40 -2.84 2.14 9.97
CA VAL A 40 -3.41 2.85 11.10
C VAL A 40 -2.61 2.49 12.34
N ASP A 41 -2.05 3.50 12.99
CA ASP A 41 -1.20 3.30 14.17
C ASP A 41 -2.02 3.27 15.45
N VAL A 42 -1.73 2.29 16.32
CA VAL A 42 -2.19 2.20 17.70
C VAL A 42 -0.96 2.23 18.61
N LYS A 43 -0.93 3.19 19.52
CA LYS A 43 0.12 3.29 20.52
C LYS A 43 -0.24 2.44 21.74
N ILE A 44 0.71 1.70 22.26
CA ILE A 44 0.63 1.04 23.56
C ILE A 44 1.46 1.88 24.54
N ASP A 45 0.82 2.43 25.55
CA ASP A 45 1.48 3.33 26.50
C ASP A 45 0.67 3.41 27.78
N ASN A 46 1.34 3.43 28.91
CA ASN A 46 0.71 3.48 30.24
C ASN A 46 -0.40 2.42 30.40
N PHE A 47 -0.09 1.16 30.05
CA PHE A 47 -1.01 0.01 30.13
C PHE A 47 -2.32 0.20 29.34
N THR A 48 -2.28 0.95 28.26
CA THR A 48 -3.46 1.27 27.46
C THR A 48 -3.14 1.20 25.97
N TYR A 49 -4.08 0.71 25.17
CA TYR A 49 -4.07 0.88 23.72
C TYR A 49 -4.73 2.21 23.36
N SER A 50 -4.07 3.02 22.56
CA SER A 50 -4.59 4.33 22.17
C SER A 50 -4.54 4.52 20.64
N PRO A 51 -5.68 4.73 19.98
CA PRO A 51 -7.04 4.77 20.54
C PRO A 51 -7.54 3.39 20.98
N VAL A 52 -8.46 3.35 21.94
CA VAL A 52 -9.08 2.10 22.45
C VAL A 52 -10.00 1.45 21.40
N THR A 53 -10.63 2.25 20.57
CA THR A 53 -11.46 1.79 19.44
C THR A 53 -10.93 2.41 18.16
N VAL A 54 -10.65 1.56 17.18
CA VAL A 54 -10.23 1.95 15.84
C VAL A 54 -11.25 1.43 14.85
N THR A 55 -11.77 2.29 13.97
CA THR A 55 -12.66 1.89 12.87
C THR A 55 -11.90 2.03 11.55
N VAL A 56 -11.82 0.96 10.81
CA VAL A 56 -11.05 0.88 9.56
C VAL A 56 -11.86 0.20 8.44
N ALA A 57 -11.47 0.46 7.20
CA ALA A 57 -12.02 -0.25 6.04
C ALA A 57 -11.39 -1.65 5.92
N THR A 58 -12.14 -2.58 5.32
CA THR A 58 -11.61 -3.89 4.92
C THR A 58 -10.35 -3.73 4.07
N GLY A 59 -9.32 -4.52 4.36
CA GLY A 59 -8.01 -4.45 3.70
C GLY A 59 -7.02 -3.51 4.39
N THR A 60 -7.41 -2.82 5.46
CA THR A 60 -6.53 -1.92 6.22
C THR A 60 -5.57 -2.71 7.10
N THR A 61 -4.32 -2.27 7.15
CA THR A 61 -3.32 -2.75 8.11
C THR A 61 -3.33 -1.88 9.35
N VAL A 62 -3.42 -2.49 10.52
CA VAL A 62 -3.25 -1.81 11.82
C VAL A 62 -1.88 -2.17 12.38
N LYS A 63 -1.16 -1.19 12.85
CA LYS A 63 0.17 -1.34 13.46
C LYS A 63 0.11 -0.90 14.92
N TRP A 64 0.47 -1.79 15.82
CA TRP A 64 0.65 -1.49 17.24
C TRP A 64 2.12 -1.27 17.54
N THR A 65 2.45 -0.23 18.26
CA THR A 65 3.81 0.07 18.72
C THR A 65 3.82 0.24 20.23
N ASN A 66 4.66 -0.53 20.90
CA ASN A 66 4.83 -0.40 22.36
C ASN A 66 5.72 0.82 22.66
N ARG A 67 5.19 1.75 23.46
CA ARG A 67 5.91 2.92 23.97
C ARG A 67 6.06 2.91 25.49
N ASP A 68 5.61 1.83 26.14
CA ASP A 68 5.90 1.58 27.55
C ASP A 68 7.32 1.04 27.75
N ASP A 69 7.79 1.14 28.94
CA ASP A 69 9.08 0.58 29.40
C ASP A 69 8.99 -0.90 29.83
N ILE A 70 7.81 -1.49 29.68
CA ILE A 70 7.53 -2.90 29.97
C ILE A 70 6.93 -3.60 28.75
N PRO A 71 7.08 -4.95 28.64
CA PRO A 71 6.52 -5.69 27.51
C PRO A 71 4.99 -5.74 27.52
N HIS A 72 4.40 -5.68 26.35
CA HIS A 72 2.97 -5.91 26.11
C HIS A 72 2.76 -6.85 24.93
N THR A 73 1.56 -7.43 24.82
CA THR A 73 1.15 -8.25 23.68
C THR A 73 -0.14 -7.70 23.04
N VAL A 74 -0.40 -8.14 21.83
CA VAL A 74 -1.65 -7.86 21.09
C VAL A 74 -2.23 -9.21 20.69
N VAL A 75 -3.31 -9.63 21.34
CA VAL A 75 -3.92 -10.95 21.14
C VAL A 75 -5.42 -10.80 20.93
N SER A 76 -5.95 -11.32 19.82
CA SER A 76 -7.39 -11.35 19.59
C SER A 76 -8.09 -12.19 20.64
N GLU A 77 -9.33 -11.83 20.99
CA GLU A 77 -10.11 -12.53 22.05
C GLU A 77 -10.27 -14.02 21.76
N ASP A 78 -10.41 -14.41 20.51
CA ASP A 78 -10.46 -15.81 20.05
C ASP A 78 -9.08 -16.51 20.10
N LYS A 79 -8.01 -15.77 20.38
CA LYS A 79 -6.61 -16.24 20.46
C LYS A 79 -6.07 -16.86 19.17
N SER A 80 -6.80 -16.72 18.06
CA SER A 80 -6.46 -17.36 16.78
C SER A 80 -6.37 -16.40 15.60
N THR A 81 -7.16 -15.32 15.57
CA THR A 81 -7.17 -14.39 14.44
C THR A 81 -5.85 -13.64 14.32
N PHE A 82 -5.34 -13.10 15.43
CA PHE A 82 -4.00 -12.54 15.50
C PHE A 82 -3.41 -12.66 16.90
N LYS A 83 -2.10 -12.79 16.95
CA LYS A 83 -1.36 -12.92 18.18
C LYS A 83 0.08 -12.44 17.98
N SER A 84 0.46 -11.40 18.68
CA SER A 84 1.86 -10.96 18.73
C SER A 84 2.70 -11.80 19.68
N LYS A 85 4.01 -11.77 19.50
CA LYS A 85 4.97 -12.05 20.59
C LYS A 85 4.90 -10.93 21.63
N ALA A 86 5.59 -11.05 22.74
CA ALA A 86 5.85 -9.93 23.64
C ALA A 86 6.60 -8.83 22.87
N LEU A 87 6.07 -7.62 22.94
CA LEU A 87 6.64 -6.43 22.32
C LEU A 87 7.38 -5.65 23.40
N ASP A 88 8.69 -5.56 23.28
CA ASP A 88 9.51 -4.69 24.12
C ASP A 88 9.33 -3.23 23.70
N THR A 89 9.92 -2.30 24.44
CA THR A 89 9.87 -0.87 24.11
C THR A 89 10.29 -0.64 22.65
N ASP A 90 9.50 0.12 21.91
CA ASP A 90 9.64 0.45 20.48
C ASP A 90 9.43 -0.71 19.50
N ASP A 91 9.15 -1.93 19.99
CA ASP A 91 8.73 -3.03 19.13
C ASP A 91 7.31 -2.78 18.57
N SER A 92 7.06 -3.35 17.41
CA SER A 92 5.78 -3.22 16.69
C SER A 92 5.25 -4.57 16.23
N PHE A 93 3.92 -4.63 16.10
CA PHE A 93 3.18 -5.72 15.49
C PHE A 93 2.17 -5.15 14.52
N SER A 94 1.97 -5.80 13.37
CA SER A 94 0.98 -5.38 12.37
C SER A 94 0.10 -6.55 11.96
N TYR A 95 -1.17 -6.23 11.67
CA TYR A 95 -2.12 -7.18 11.13
C TYR A 95 -3.03 -6.50 10.10
N THR A 96 -3.30 -7.19 8.98
CA THR A 96 -4.19 -6.71 7.93
C THR A 96 -5.56 -7.35 8.06
N PHE A 97 -6.59 -6.53 8.22
CA PHE A 97 -7.97 -6.98 8.40
C PHE A 97 -8.66 -7.13 7.04
N THR A 98 -8.95 -8.36 6.64
CA THR A 98 -9.55 -8.66 5.33
C THR A 98 -11.05 -8.94 5.38
N LYS A 99 -11.62 -9.09 6.57
CA LYS A 99 -13.04 -9.40 6.77
C LYS A 99 -13.71 -8.37 7.67
N PRO A 100 -14.93 -7.89 7.33
CA PRO A 100 -15.70 -7.02 8.21
C PRO A 100 -16.01 -7.70 9.54
N GLY A 101 -16.09 -6.92 10.59
CA GLY A 101 -16.44 -7.40 11.94
C GLY A 101 -15.82 -6.56 13.04
N THR A 102 -16.14 -6.91 14.28
CA THR A 102 -15.56 -6.32 15.47
C THR A 102 -14.57 -7.29 16.09
N TYR A 103 -13.32 -6.86 16.23
CA TYR A 103 -12.22 -7.66 16.74
C TYR A 103 -11.78 -7.09 18.08
N THR A 104 -12.25 -7.68 19.17
CA THR A 104 -11.78 -7.36 20.50
C THR A 104 -10.44 -8.04 20.75
N TYR A 105 -9.52 -7.34 21.37
CA TYR A 105 -8.19 -7.86 21.70
C TYR A 105 -7.74 -7.40 23.07
N PHE A 106 -6.73 -8.06 23.59
CA PHE A 106 -6.20 -7.84 24.94
C PHE A 106 -4.68 -8.09 25.00
N CYS A 107 -4.08 -7.66 26.09
CA CYS A 107 -2.71 -8.01 26.44
C CYS A 107 -2.70 -9.28 27.29
N SER A 108 -2.00 -10.33 26.86
CA SER A 108 -1.93 -11.59 27.61
C SER A 108 -1.12 -11.50 28.91
N ILE A 109 -0.26 -10.49 29.02
CA ILE A 109 0.54 -10.20 30.22
C ILE A 109 -0.30 -9.39 31.22
N HIS A 110 -1.18 -8.51 30.74
CA HIS A 110 -2.05 -7.63 31.53
C HIS A 110 -3.50 -7.78 31.05
N PRO A 111 -4.23 -8.84 31.41
CA PRO A 111 -5.50 -9.22 30.78
C PRO A 111 -6.64 -8.20 30.88
N LYS A 112 -6.57 -7.23 31.79
CA LYS A 112 -7.55 -6.13 31.89
C LYS A 112 -7.34 -5.04 30.84
N MET A 113 -6.20 -5.05 30.18
CA MET A 113 -5.85 -4.12 29.10
C MET A 113 -6.49 -4.62 27.80
N THR A 114 -7.62 -4.01 27.42
CA THR A 114 -8.45 -4.43 26.28
C THR A 114 -8.77 -3.28 25.35
N ALA A 115 -9.00 -3.60 24.09
CA ALA A 115 -9.40 -2.66 23.04
C ALA A 115 -10.08 -3.39 21.90
N LYS A 116 -10.47 -2.67 20.83
CA LYS A 116 -11.11 -3.28 19.67
C LYS A 116 -10.79 -2.55 18.37
N VAL A 117 -10.83 -3.31 17.29
CA VAL A 117 -10.83 -2.82 15.91
C VAL A 117 -12.18 -3.15 15.30
N VAL A 118 -12.84 -2.15 14.72
CA VAL A 118 -14.08 -2.30 13.95
C VAL A 118 -13.74 -2.20 12.48
N VAL A 119 -14.03 -3.24 11.72
CA VAL A 119 -13.74 -3.33 10.28
C VAL A 119 -15.06 -3.26 9.49
N GLN A 120 -15.14 -2.34 8.56
CA GLN A 120 -16.33 -2.07 7.74
C GLN A 120 -16.11 -2.37 6.26
#